data_a83c17b1e9c7926a4ae7a65fd79191ac
#
_entry.id   a83c17b1e9c7926a4ae7a65fd79191ac
#
_cell.length_a   1.000
_cell.length_b   1.000
_cell.length_c   1.000
_cell.angle_alpha   90.00
_cell.angle_beta   90.00
_cell.angle_gamma   90.00
#
_symmetry.space_group_name_H-M   'P 1'
#
loop_
_entity.id
_entity.type
_entity.pdbx_description
1 polymer ?
#
loop_
_entity_poly.entity_id
_entity_poly.type
_entity_poly.pdbx_seq_one_letter_code
_entity_poly.pdbx_strand_id
1 'polypeptide(L)'
;LLDAGASAVYWGGIEDGRPVGVLGTLIALAVSPILGLLGAALLTLLVRRLLRRASVRIEGTVRSSQWFTSGWLAFSHGANDAQKTVGIVVALLLAHGTISTLASPVWVELACATAVTVGTVVGGWTIVKTIGRRIVKLRALDGLVSQTSSAGVSLASSIVGAPVSTSQIVSSSVVGTGVGRGRAKRVRWHVVGKILLAWVTTLPAAALIAA
;
A
#
# COMPACT_ATOMS: atom_id res chain seq x y z
N LEU A 1 16.80 -22.97 9.13
CA LEU A 1 16.14 -22.47 7.91
C LEU A 1 17.14 -22.23 6.76
N LEU A 2 18.40 -21.93 7.05
CA LEU A 2 19.42 -21.66 6.02
C LEU A 2 19.96 -22.93 5.37
N ASP A 3 19.84 -24.10 6.01
CA ASP A 3 20.30 -25.38 5.47
C ASP A 3 19.26 -26.13 4.62
N ALA A 4 18.02 -25.68 4.56
CA ALA A 4 16.95 -26.39 3.88
C ALA A 4 16.86 -26.11 2.37
N GLY A 5 17.63 -25.16 1.86
CA GLY A 5 17.67 -24.82 0.43
C GLY A 5 16.33 -24.39 -0.18
N ALA A 6 16.26 -24.30 -1.50
CA ALA A 6 15.05 -23.89 -2.23
C ALA A 6 13.84 -24.83 -2.04
N SER A 7 14.05 -26.05 -1.55
CA SER A 7 13.03 -27.03 -1.22
C SER A 7 12.20 -26.68 0.01
N ALA A 8 12.71 -25.82 0.90
CA ALA A 8 11.98 -25.34 2.08
C ALA A 8 11.08 -24.12 1.78
N VAL A 9 11.17 -23.55 0.58
CA VAL A 9 10.32 -22.42 0.18
C VAL A 9 8.95 -22.97 -0.19
N TYR A 10 7.92 -22.55 0.55
CA TYR A 10 6.54 -22.81 0.17
C TYR A 10 6.16 -21.94 -1.02
N TRP A 11 6.35 -22.46 -2.21
CA TRP A 11 6.03 -21.76 -3.46
C TRP A 11 4.54 -21.45 -3.60
N GLY A 12 3.70 -22.22 -2.88
CA GLY A 12 2.28 -21.99 -2.80
C GLY A 12 1.48 -22.72 -3.86
N GLY A 13 0.17 -22.57 -3.74
CA GLY A 13 -0.84 -23.15 -4.61
C GLY A 13 -2.12 -22.36 -4.48
N ILE A 14 -3.23 -22.96 -4.83
CA ILE A 14 -4.58 -22.44 -4.59
C ILE A 14 -5.19 -23.28 -3.48
N GLU A 15 -5.34 -22.73 -2.29
CA GLU A 15 -6.03 -23.33 -1.15
C GLU A 15 -7.32 -22.58 -0.89
N ASP A 16 -8.45 -23.28 -0.80
CA ASP A 16 -9.78 -22.68 -0.62
C ASP A 16 -10.11 -21.56 -1.62
N GLY A 17 -9.64 -21.70 -2.87
CA GLY A 17 -9.82 -20.69 -3.92
C GLY A 17 -8.97 -19.44 -3.76
N ARG A 18 -7.98 -19.42 -2.84
CA ARG A 18 -7.06 -18.32 -2.61
C ARG A 18 -5.64 -18.71 -2.97
N PRO A 19 -4.90 -17.82 -3.68
CA PRO A 19 -3.50 -18.05 -3.92
C PRO A 19 -2.72 -17.84 -2.61
N VAL A 20 -1.94 -18.82 -2.20
CA VAL A 20 -1.15 -18.84 -0.96
C VAL A 20 0.35 -18.90 -1.25
N GLY A 21 1.18 -18.66 -0.25
CA GLY A 21 2.63 -18.73 -0.36
C GLY A 21 3.25 -17.61 -1.20
N VAL A 22 4.39 -17.89 -1.81
CA VAL A 22 5.12 -16.93 -2.66
C VAL A 22 4.28 -16.53 -3.86
N LEU A 23 3.59 -17.46 -4.51
CA LEU A 23 2.71 -17.16 -5.65
C LEU A 23 1.59 -16.21 -5.25
N GLY A 24 0.94 -16.43 -4.12
CA GLY A 24 -0.09 -15.53 -3.58
C GLY A 24 0.42 -14.12 -3.35
N THR A 25 1.62 -14.01 -2.79
CA THR A 25 2.29 -12.71 -2.56
C THR A 25 2.59 -11.98 -3.88
N LEU A 26 3.13 -12.69 -4.88
CA LEU A 26 3.43 -12.10 -6.19
C LEU A 26 2.16 -11.62 -6.90
N ILE A 27 1.09 -12.42 -6.85
CA ILE A 27 -0.22 -12.02 -7.41
C ILE A 27 -0.76 -10.78 -6.68
N ALA A 28 -0.74 -10.76 -5.35
CA ALA A 28 -1.20 -9.63 -4.56
C ALA A 28 -0.40 -8.35 -4.88
N LEU A 29 0.92 -8.45 -5.02
CA LEU A 29 1.79 -7.33 -5.42
C LEU A 29 1.49 -6.83 -6.84
N ALA A 30 1.21 -7.73 -7.80
CA ALA A 30 0.87 -7.36 -9.17
C ALA A 30 -0.53 -6.73 -9.27
N VAL A 31 -1.48 -7.22 -8.50
CA VAL A 31 -2.88 -6.76 -8.51
C VAL A 31 -3.07 -5.45 -7.74
N SER A 32 -2.29 -5.24 -6.67
CA SER A 32 -2.44 -4.06 -5.80
C SER A 32 -2.37 -2.71 -6.52
N PRO A 33 -1.42 -2.42 -7.45
CA PRO A 33 -1.41 -1.16 -8.17
C PRO A 33 -2.58 -1.02 -9.14
N ILE A 34 -3.08 -2.12 -9.69
CA ILE A 34 -4.25 -2.11 -10.58
C ILE A 34 -5.48 -1.70 -9.79
N LEU A 35 -5.69 -2.30 -8.62
CA LEU A 35 -6.80 -1.95 -7.73
C LEU A 35 -6.72 -0.49 -7.26
N GLY A 36 -5.53 -0.01 -6.89
CA GLY A 36 -5.32 1.38 -6.52
C GLY A 36 -5.67 2.34 -7.66
N LEU A 37 -5.20 2.05 -8.87
CA LEU A 37 -5.45 2.87 -10.06
C LEU A 37 -6.95 2.89 -10.42
N LEU A 38 -7.55 1.72 -10.56
CA LEU A 38 -8.96 1.60 -10.96
C LEU A 38 -9.89 2.16 -9.89
N GLY A 39 -9.65 1.85 -8.61
CA GLY A 39 -10.44 2.37 -7.49
C GLY A 39 -10.42 3.89 -7.46
N ALA A 40 -9.25 4.51 -7.57
CA ALA A 40 -9.15 5.97 -7.59
C ALA A 40 -9.73 6.60 -8.86
N ALA A 41 -9.57 5.96 -10.02
CA ALA A 41 -10.17 6.45 -11.27
C ALA A 41 -11.70 6.42 -11.20
N LEU A 42 -12.29 5.30 -10.77
CA LEU A 42 -13.73 5.15 -10.61
C LEU A 42 -14.30 6.12 -9.57
N LEU A 43 -13.64 6.21 -8.40
CA LEU A 43 -14.05 7.14 -7.35
C LEU A 43 -13.95 8.59 -7.82
N THR A 44 -12.93 8.94 -8.61
CA THR A 44 -12.80 10.27 -9.23
C THR A 44 -13.97 10.56 -10.17
N LEU A 45 -14.35 9.61 -11.02
CA LEU A 45 -15.48 9.75 -11.92
C LEU A 45 -16.78 9.92 -11.15
N LEU A 46 -17.01 9.11 -10.12
CA LEU A 46 -18.19 9.18 -9.26
C LEU A 46 -18.29 10.55 -8.56
N VAL A 47 -17.23 10.96 -7.87
CA VAL A 47 -17.20 12.22 -7.13
C VAL A 47 -17.40 13.41 -8.07
N ARG A 48 -16.78 13.40 -9.25
CA ARG A 48 -17.01 14.44 -10.26
C ARG A 48 -18.44 14.48 -10.77
N ARG A 49 -19.09 13.33 -10.91
CA ARG A 49 -20.50 13.27 -11.33
C ARG A 49 -21.42 13.82 -10.25
N LEU A 50 -21.17 13.47 -8.99
CA LEU A 50 -21.92 13.95 -7.83
C LEU A 50 -21.73 15.45 -7.60
N LEU A 51 -20.47 15.92 -7.69
CA LEU A 51 -20.13 17.32 -7.43
C LEU A 51 -20.20 18.23 -8.67
N ARG A 52 -20.82 17.79 -9.74
CA ARG A 52 -20.92 18.55 -11.00
C ARG A 52 -21.59 19.92 -10.83
N ARG A 53 -22.52 20.04 -9.87
CA ARG A 53 -23.27 21.26 -9.54
C ARG A 53 -22.82 21.93 -8.25
N ALA A 54 -21.75 21.45 -7.67
CA ALA A 54 -21.28 21.94 -6.38
C ALA A 54 -20.55 23.28 -6.54
N SER A 55 -20.83 24.21 -5.63
CA SER A 55 -20.22 25.53 -5.57
C SER A 55 -18.75 25.47 -5.13
N VAL A 56 -17.97 26.49 -5.47
CA VAL A 56 -16.57 26.70 -5.03
C VAL A 56 -16.40 26.68 -3.49
N ARG A 57 -17.48 26.94 -2.75
CA ARG A 57 -17.49 26.87 -1.26
C ARG A 57 -17.12 25.50 -0.67
N ILE A 58 -17.19 24.42 -1.47
CA ILE A 58 -16.84 23.07 -1.04
C ILE A 58 -15.34 22.89 -0.79
N GLU A 59 -14.47 23.78 -1.29
CA GLU A 59 -13.02 23.59 -1.14
C GLU A 59 -12.57 23.58 0.34
N GLY A 60 -13.18 24.39 1.19
CA GLY A 60 -12.94 24.37 2.63
C GLY A 60 -13.30 23.03 3.28
N THR A 61 -14.49 22.52 2.97
CA THR A 61 -14.96 21.21 3.47
C THR A 61 -14.06 20.07 2.98
N VAL A 62 -13.66 20.10 1.70
CA VAL A 62 -12.73 19.10 1.14
C VAL A 62 -11.39 19.11 1.86
N ARG A 63 -10.84 20.28 2.17
CA ARG A 63 -9.59 20.39 2.93
C ARG A 63 -9.71 19.84 4.35
N SER A 64 -10.80 20.16 5.04
CA SER A 64 -11.04 19.61 6.38
C SER A 64 -11.22 18.09 6.36
N SER A 65 -11.94 17.57 5.36
CA SER A 65 -12.11 16.12 5.18
C SER A 65 -10.81 15.39 4.87
N GLN A 66 -9.80 16.07 4.32
CA GLN A 66 -8.49 15.46 4.09
C GLN A 66 -7.78 15.05 5.38
N TRP A 67 -8.01 15.74 6.50
CA TRP A 67 -7.46 15.31 7.78
C TRP A 67 -7.99 13.94 8.19
N PHE A 68 -9.29 13.76 8.04
CA PHE A 68 -9.93 12.47 8.34
C PHE A 68 -9.44 11.37 7.39
N THR A 69 -9.41 11.62 6.08
CA THR A 69 -8.96 10.61 5.10
C THR A 69 -7.47 10.33 5.20
N SER A 70 -6.64 11.31 5.61
CA SER A 70 -5.23 11.09 5.91
C SER A 70 -5.04 10.20 7.12
N GLY A 71 -5.80 10.44 8.20
CA GLY A 71 -5.80 9.58 9.39
C GLY A 71 -6.25 8.15 9.06
N TRP A 72 -7.32 8.01 8.27
CA TRP A 72 -7.78 6.70 7.81
C TRP A 72 -6.75 5.99 6.94
N LEU A 73 -6.11 6.70 6.02
CA LEU A 73 -5.03 6.12 5.22
C LEU A 73 -3.84 5.71 6.09
N ALA A 74 -3.44 6.53 7.06
CA ALA A 74 -2.35 6.22 7.98
C ALA A 74 -2.67 4.97 8.82
N PHE A 75 -3.90 4.86 9.33
CA PHE A 75 -4.37 3.67 10.04
C PHE A 75 -4.34 2.42 9.15
N SER A 76 -4.91 2.49 7.95
CA SER A 76 -4.95 1.36 7.01
C SER A 76 -3.56 0.92 6.57
N HIS A 77 -2.65 1.89 6.37
CA HIS A 77 -1.24 1.65 6.05
C HIS A 77 -0.52 0.96 7.20
N GLY A 78 -0.64 1.52 8.40
CA GLY A 78 -0.01 0.96 9.60
C GLY A 78 -0.51 -0.44 9.92
N ALA A 79 -1.82 -0.68 9.85
CA ALA A 79 -2.41 -2.00 10.06
C ALA A 79 -1.86 -3.04 9.06
N ASN A 80 -1.79 -2.70 7.77
CA ASN A 80 -1.27 -3.61 6.75
C ASN A 80 0.22 -3.92 6.93
N ASP A 81 1.04 -2.93 7.23
CA ASP A 81 2.48 -3.12 7.34
C ASP A 81 2.87 -3.76 8.69
N ALA A 82 2.16 -3.41 9.78
CA ALA A 82 2.37 -4.03 11.08
C ALA A 82 2.06 -5.53 11.04
N GLN A 83 0.96 -5.96 10.42
CA GLN A 83 0.61 -7.38 10.29
C GLN A 83 1.74 -8.19 9.65
N LYS A 84 2.36 -7.69 8.58
CA LYS A 84 3.47 -8.37 7.91
C LYS A 84 4.70 -8.47 8.80
N THR A 85 5.08 -7.35 9.42
CA THR A 85 6.29 -7.27 10.25
C THR A 85 6.14 -8.13 11.49
N VAL A 86 5.00 -8.03 12.19
CA VAL A 86 4.69 -8.87 13.36
C VAL A 86 4.67 -10.34 12.97
N GLY A 87 4.04 -10.70 11.85
CA GLY A 87 3.99 -12.08 11.36
C GLY A 87 5.38 -12.69 11.16
N ILE A 88 6.32 -11.94 10.56
CA ILE A 88 7.70 -12.40 10.37
C ILE A 88 8.41 -12.58 11.72
N VAL A 89 8.30 -11.61 12.63
CA VAL A 89 8.94 -11.68 13.95
C VAL A 89 8.38 -12.86 14.76
N VAL A 90 7.05 -13.04 14.77
CA VAL A 90 6.39 -14.17 15.47
C VAL A 90 6.85 -15.51 14.89
N ALA A 91 6.94 -15.63 13.55
CA ALA A 91 7.43 -16.84 12.90
C ALA A 91 8.89 -17.16 13.29
N LEU A 92 9.74 -16.15 13.37
CA LEU A 92 11.14 -16.32 13.84
C LEU A 92 11.24 -16.73 15.31
N LEU A 93 10.42 -16.10 16.19
CA LEU A 93 10.38 -16.45 17.61
C LEU A 93 9.86 -17.89 17.84
N LEU A 94 8.87 -18.31 17.04
CA LEU A 94 8.37 -19.68 17.07
C LEU A 94 9.43 -20.67 16.59
N ALA A 95 10.14 -20.37 15.49
CA ALA A 95 11.21 -21.20 14.96
C ALA A 95 12.39 -21.33 15.94
N HIS A 96 12.66 -20.30 16.73
CA HIS A 96 13.68 -20.30 17.78
C HIS A 96 13.22 -21.00 19.09
N GLY A 97 11.93 -21.34 19.20
CA GLY A 97 11.37 -21.96 20.40
C GLY A 97 11.11 -20.99 21.57
N THR A 98 11.18 -19.68 21.35
CA THR A 98 10.91 -18.65 22.37
C THR A 98 9.43 -18.55 22.70
N ILE A 99 8.57 -18.83 21.74
CA ILE A 99 7.12 -18.90 21.90
C ILE A 99 6.60 -20.25 21.38
N SER A 100 5.54 -20.74 21.99
CA SER A 100 4.94 -22.05 21.65
C SER A 100 3.70 -21.96 20.75
N THR A 101 3.20 -20.74 20.50
CA THR A 101 1.99 -20.48 19.73
C THR A 101 2.20 -19.36 18.74
N LEU A 102 1.40 -19.32 17.66
CA LEU A 102 1.40 -18.23 16.69
C LEU A 102 0.71 -16.94 17.22
N ALA A 103 0.35 -16.88 18.51
CA ALA A 103 -0.18 -15.67 19.10
C ALA A 103 0.91 -14.60 19.18
N SER A 104 0.61 -13.40 18.71
CA SER A 104 1.56 -12.28 18.76
C SER A 104 1.65 -11.72 20.19
N PRO A 105 2.82 -11.72 20.84
CA PRO A 105 2.99 -11.02 22.10
C PRO A 105 2.86 -9.50 21.91
N VAL A 106 2.19 -8.83 22.85
CA VAL A 106 1.95 -7.36 22.79
C VAL A 106 3.24 -6.56 22.64
N TRP A 107 4.35 -6.99 23.27
CA TRP A 107 5.62 -6.30 23.14
C TRP A 107 6.18 -6.34 21.69
N VAL A 108 5.94 -7.43 20.95
CA VAL A 108 6.31 -7.53 19.52
C VAL A 108 5.53 -6.53 18.69
N GLU A 109 4.22 -6.44 18.95
CA GLU A 109 3.35 -5.50 18.25
C GLU A 109 3.79 -4.05 18.48
N LEU A 110 4.05 -3.69 19.75
CA LEU A 110 4.52 -2.35 20.12
C LEU A 110 5.90 -2.04 19.54
N ALA A 111 6.84 -2.98 19.57
CA ALA A 111 8.16 -2.81 19.00
C ALA A 111 8.10 -2.60 17.48
N CYS A 112 7.33 -3.44 16.77
CA CYS A 112 7.13 -3.31 15.33
C CYS A 112 6.43 -1.98 14.97
N ALA A 113 5.37 -1.61 15.67
CA ALA A 113 4.65 -0.36 15.44
C ALA A 113 5.57 0.86 15.66
N THR A 114 6.37 0.84 16.72
CA THR A 114 7.33 1.92 17.02
C THR A 114 8.40 2.01 15.93
N ALA A 115 9.00 0.89 15.54
CA ALA A 115 10.03 0.85 14.49
C ALA A 115 9.50 1.36 13.14
N VAL A 116 8.31 0.93 12.72
CA VAL A 116 7.65 1.39 11.49
C VAL A 116 7.35 2.89 11.56
N THR A 117 6.86 3.39 12.70
CA THR A 117 6.58 4.81 12.91
C THR A 117 7.84 5.65 12.77
N VAL A 118 8.89 5.30 13.50
CA VAL A 118 10.19 6.01 13.45
C VAL A 118 10.77 5.97 12.04
N GLY A 119 10.79 4.80 11.39
CA GLY A 119 11.27 4.64 10.01
C GLY A 119 10.50 5.49 9.01
N THR A 120 9.17 5.60 9.17
CA THR A 120 8.32 6.42 8.32
C THR A 120 8.58 7.91 8.53
N VAL A 121 8.77 8.36 9.77
CA VAL A 121 9.09 9.76 10.07
C VAL A 121 10.44 10.17 9.46
N VAL A 122 11.44 9.31 9.58
CA VAL A 122 12.80 9.60 9.08
C VAL A 122 12.87 9.49 7.55
N GLY A 123 12.33 8.41 6.98
CA GLY A 123 12.48 8.10 5.54
C GLY A 123 11.36 8.60 4.64
N GLY A 124 10.17 8.87 5.18
CA GLY A 124 8.95 9.13 4.40
C GLY A 124 8.95 10.42 3.59
N TRP A 125 9.73 11.42 3.96
CA TRP A 125 9.67 12.75 3.35
C TRP A 125 9.97 12.77 1.84
N THR A 126 10.92 11.97 1.40
CA THR A 126 11.28 11.83 -0.02
C THR A 126 10.15 11.18 -0.83
N ILE A 127 9.49 10.18 -0.25
CA ILE A 127 8.35 9.48 -0.85
C ILE A 127 7.18 10.44 -0.98
N VAL A 128 6.85 11.18 0.08
CA VAL A 128 5.77 12.19 0.09
C VAL A 128 5.99 13.24 -1.01
N LYS A 129 7.21 13.77 -1.16
CA LYS A 129 7.53 14.73 -2.23
C LYS A 129 7.36 14.12 -3.62
N THR A 130 7.78 12.88 -3.81
CA THR A 130 7.72 12.22 -5.13
C THR A 130 6.29 11.91 -5.50
N ILE A 131 5.53 11.27 -4.65
CA ILE A 131 4.15 10.88 -4.91
C ILE A 131 3.25 12.13 -5.01
N GLY A 132 3.37 13.04 -4.04
CA GLY A 132 2.47 14.19 -3.94
C GLY A 132 2.72 15.30 -4.97
N ARG A 133 3.95 15.44 -5.50
CA ARG A 133 4.32 16.57 -6.36
C ARG A 133 4.86 16.19 -7.73
N ARG A 134 5.43 14.98 -7.88
CA ARG A 134 6.16 14.62 -9.11
C ARG A 134 5.33 13.78 -10.08
N ILE A 135 4.29 13.06 -9.66
CA ILE A 135 3.46 12.22 -10.53
C ILE A 135 2.47 13.08 -11.32
N VAL A 136 1.65 13.86 -10.61
CA VAL A 136 0.64 14.76 -11.18
C VAL A 136 0.40 15.93 -10.23
N LYS A 137 -0.02 17.09 -10.79
CA LYS A 137 -0.46 18.21 -9.93
C LYS A 137 -1.81 17.88 -9.31
N LEU A 138 -1.80 17.52 -8.03
CA LEU A 138 -2.99 17.21 -7.26
C LEU A 138 -3.72 18.49 -6.83
N ARG A 139 -5.04 18.50 -6.93
CA ARG A 139 -5.93 19.44 -6.25
C ARG A 139 -6.39 18.83 -4.93
N ALA A 140 -6.99 19.63 -4.05
CA ALA A 140 -7.50 19.14 -2.77
C ALA A 140 -8.45 17.92 -2.94
N LEU A 141 -9.37 17.99 -3.90
CA LEU A 141 -10.28 16.89 -4.19
C LEU A 141 -9.57 15.63 -4.69
N ASP A 142 -8.50 15.76 -5.46
CA ASP A 142 -7.73 14.60 -5.93
C ASP A 142 -7.00 13.91 -4.77
N GLY A 143 -6.46 14.72 -3.83
CA GLY A 143 -5.88 14.20 -2.61
C GLY A 143 -6.89 13.42 -1.79
N LEU A 144 -8.07 13.99 -1.54
CA LEU A 144 -9.16 13.32 -0.83
C LEU A 144 -9.52 11.98 -1.48
N VAL A 145 -9.76 11.98 -2.80
CA VAL A 145 -10.14 10.77 -3.54
C VAL A 145 -9.03 9.72 -3.52
N SER A 146 -7.78 10.14 -3.74
CA SER A 146 -6.62 9.24 -3.69
C SER A 146 -6.47 8.60 -2.31
N GLN A 147 -6.54 9.40 -1.24
CA GLN A 147 -6.45 8.90 0.13
C GLN A 147 -7.58 7.93 0.48
N THR A 148 -8.83 8.29 0.16
CA THR A 148 -10.01 7.44 0.41
C THR A 148 -9.91 6.13 -0.35
N SER A 149 -9.56 6.17 -1.64
CA SER A 149 -9.39 4.96 -2.45
C SER A 149 -8.27 4.08 -1.92
N SER A 150 -7.11 4.68 -1.62
CA SER A 150 -5.96 3.94 -1.09
C SER A 150 -6.26 3.29 0.26
N ALA A 151 -6.90 4.03 1.16
CA ALA A 151 -7.29 3.51 2.48
C ALA A 151 -8.29 2.36 2.35
N GLY A 152 -9.30 2.52 1.48
CA GLY A 152 -10.29 1.47 1.23
C GLY A 152 -9.69 0.20 0.66
N VAL A 153 -8.85 0.31 -0.37
CA VAL A 153 -8.16 -0.84 -0.98
C VAL A 153 -7.21 -1.52 0.01
N SER A 154 -6.42 -0.72 0.74
CA SER A 154 -5.47 -1.25 1.73
C SER A 154 -6.18 -1.98 2.87
N LEU A 155 -7.26 -1.39 3.41
CA LEU A 155 -8.03 -2.01 4.49
C LEU A 155 -8.74 -3.28 4.03
N ALA A 156 -9.36 -3.25 2.85
CA ALA A 156 -10.00 -4.45 2.27
C ALA A 156 -8.99 -5.57 2.08
N SER A 157 -7.78 -5.25 1.60
CA SER A 157 -6.69 -6.23 1.44
C SER A 157 -6.24 -6.81 2.79
N SER A 158 -6.16 -5.98 3.84
CA SER A 158 -5.81 -6.45 5.19
C SER A 158 -6.86 -7.38 5.78
N ILE A 159 -8.15 -7.09 5.56
CA ILE A 159 -9.26 -7.95 6.03
C ILE A 159 -9.22 -9.33 5.33
N VAL A 160 -8.87 -9.36 4.05
CA VAL A 160 -8.75 -10.62 3.29
C VAL A 160 -7.42 -11.34 3.58
N GLY A 161 -6.49 -10.69 4.31
CA GLY A 161 -5.16 -11.23 4.59
C GLY A 161 -4.21 -11.20 3.39
N ALA A 162 -4.51 -10.40 2.35
CA ALA A 162 -3.67 -10.29 1.17
C ALA A 162 -2.44 -9.38 1.45
N PRO A 163 -1.22 -9.85 1.23
CA PRO A 163 0.01 -9.09 1.49
C PRO A 163 0.28 -8.06 0.39
N VAL A 164 -0.52 -7.00 0.32
CA VAL A 164 -0.39 -5.93 -0.68
C VAL A 164 0.67 -4.90 -0.29
N SER A 165 1.18 -4.16 -1.26
CA SER A 165 2.07 -3.02 -1.03
C SER A 165 1.27 -1.72 -0.97
N THR A 166 1.21 -1.11 0.20
CA THR A 166 0.51 0.16 0.43
C THR A 166 1.10 1.31 -0.38
N SER A 167 2.42 1.36 -0.53
CA SER A 167 3.09 2.37 -1.38
C SER A 167 2.73 2.23 -2.86
N GLN A 168 2.55 1.01 -3.35
CA GLN A 168 2.07 0.75 -4.71
C GLN A 168 0.63 1.21 -4.89
N ILE A 169 -0.25 0.89 -3.92
CA ILE A 169 -1.66 1.31 -3.94
C ILE A 169 -1.75 2.84 -3.94
N VAL A 170 -1.03 3.54 -3.05
CA VAL A 170 -1.06 5.01 -2.96
C VAL A 170 -0.54 5.66 -4.25
N SER A 171 0.59 5.20 -4.77
CA SER A 171 1.18 5.76 -5.99
C SER A 171 0.26 5.56 -7.20
N SER A 172 -0.31 4.37 -7.37
CA SER A 172 -1.23 4.07 -8.46
C SER A 172 -2.59 4.77 -8.30
N SER A 173 -3.08 4.98 -7.07
CA SER A 173 -4.27 5.80 -6.81
C SER A 173 -4.07 7.26 -7.25
N VAL A 174 -2.89 7.83 -7.03
CA VAL A 174 -2.57 9.19 -7.53
C VAL A 174 -2.60 9.23 -9.06
N VAL A 175 -2.05 8.22 -9.74
CA VAL A 175 -2.18 8.08 -11.21
C VAL A 175 -3.64 7.94 -11.62
N GLY A 176 -4.40 7.09 -10.91
CA GLY A 176 -5.82 6.84 -11.13
C GLY A 176 -6.67 8.11 -11.06
N THR A 177 -6.40 9.03 -10.12
CA THR A 177 -7.09 10.34 -10.08
C THR A 177 -6.82 11.17 -11.32
N GLY A 178 -5.58 11.15 -11.82
CA GLY A 178 -5.20 11.83 -13.07
C GLY A 178 -5.95 11.30 -14.29
N VAL A 179 -6.02 9.97 -14.40
CA VAL A 179 -6.74 9.26 -15.48
C VAL A 179 -8.24 9.49 -15.38
N GLY A 180 -8.85 9.31 -14.20
CA GLY A 180 -10.27 9.52 -13.96
C GLY A 180 -10.74 10.95 -14.22
N ARG A 181 -9.83 11.93 -14.20
CA ARG A 181 -10.12 13.32 -14.60
C ARG A 181 -10.07 13.55 -16.10
N GLY A 182 -9.77 12.55 -16.90
CA GLY A 182 -9.49 12.70 -18.33
C GLY A 182 -8.19 13.44 -18.62
N ARG A 183 -7.26 13.46 -17.66
CA ARG A 183 -5.97 14.17 -17.76
C ARG A 183 -4.79 13.22 -17.82
N ALA A 184 -4.95 12.04 -18.39
CA ALA A 184 -3.89 11.05 -18.54
C ALA A 184 -2.62 11.65 -19.20
N LYS A 185 -2.77 12.58 -20.16
CA LYS A 185 -1.64 13.30 -20.79
C LYS A 185 -0.86 14.21 -19.82
N ARG A 186 -1.41 14.58 -18.65
CA ARG A 186 -0.75 15.40 -17.62
C ARG A 186 -0.06 14.57 -16.55
N VAL A 187 -0.25 13.27 -16.56
CA VAL A 187 0.51 12.34 -15.73
C VAL A 187 1.94 12.27 -16.27
N ARG A 188 2.91 12.42 -15.41
CA ARG A 188 4.32 12.32 -15.77
C ARG A 188 4.73 10.85 -15.87
N TRP A 189 4.42 10.23 -16.98
CA TRP A 189 4.64 8.80 -17.21
C TRP A 189 6.10 8.35 -17.03
N HIS A 190 7.07 9.23 -17.27
CA HIS A 190 8.47 8.94 -16.98
C HIS A 190 8.75 8.73 -15.48
N VAL A 191 8.03 9.45 -14.60
CA VAL A 191 8.12 9.25 -13.15
C VAL A 191 7.46 7.93 -12.77
N VAL A 192 6.29 7.65 -13.33
CA VAL A 192 5.58 6.36 -13.14
C VAL A 192 6.47 5.20 -13.57
N GLY A 193 7.12 5.30 -14.73
CA GLY A 193 8.05 4.27 -15.22
C GLY A 193 9.23 4.03 -14.25
N LYS A 194 9.81 5.09 -13.65
CA LYS A 194 10.87 4.95 -12.64
C LYS A 194 10.35 4.25 -11.37
N ILE A 195 9.12 4.55 -10.95
CA ILE A 195 8.50 3.89 -9.80
C ILE A 195 8.25 2.41 -10.11
N LEU A 196 7.71 2.08 -11.29
CA LEU A 196 7.50 0.70 -11.73
C LEU A 196 8.82 -0.08 -11.80
N LEU A 197 9.88 0.54 -12.36
CA LEU A 197 11.19 -0.07 -12.38
C LEU A 197 11.71 -0.36 -10.97
N ALA A 198 11.56 0.59 -10.05
CA ALA A 198 11.94 0.38 -8.65
C ALA A 198 11.18 -0.79 -8.02
N TRP A 199 9.88 -0.95 -8.30
CA TRP A 199 9.10 -2.08 -7.77
C TRP A 199 9.59 -3.42 -8.32
N VAL A 200 9.93 -3.49 -9.60
CA VAL A 200 10.44 -4.72 -10.21
C VAL A 200 11.84 -5.06 -9.70
N THR A 201 12.70 -4.07 -9.47
CA THR A 201 14.08 -4.30 -9.03
C THR A 201 14.22 -4.58 -7.54
N THR A 202 13.25 -4.15 -6.71
CA THR A 202 13.32 -4.36 -5.25
C THR A 202 13.25 -5.84 -4.86
N LEU A 203 12.44 -6.66 -5.55
CA LEU A 203 12.31 -8.09 -5.25
C LEU A 203 13.60 -8.87 -5.52
N PRO A 204 14.22 -8.78 -6.72
CA PRO A 204 15.50 -9.43 -6.98
C PRO A 204 16.63 -8.92 -6.07
N ALA A 205 16.68 -7.61 -5.82
CA ALA A 205 17.68 -7.03 -4.94
C ALA A 205 17.56 -7.53 -3.49
N ALA A 206 16.34 -7.59 -2.96
CA ALA A 206 16.09 -8.14 -1.63
C ALA A 206 16.43 -9.64 -1.55
N ALA A 207 16.10 -10.41 -2.57
CA ALA A 207 16.45 -11.82 -2.65
C ALA A 207 17.97 -12.06 -2.67
N LEU A 208 18.71 -11.25 -3.43
CA LEU A 208 20.18 -11.33 -3.50
C LEU A 208 20.87 -10.94 -2.17
N ILE A 209 20.29 -10.02 -1.41
CA ILE A 209 20.83 -9.62 -0.09
C ILE A 209 20.53 -10.69 0.97
N ALA A 210 19.42 -11.42 0.82
CA ALA A 210 19.00 -12.45 1.76
C ALA A 210 19.63 -13.84 1.50
N ALA A 211 20.26 -14.05 0.34
CA ALA A 211 20.97 -15.29 -0.04
C ALA A 211 22.39 -15.32 0.50
#